data_5c5fda6160eaf39abd3cae4f9657b898
#
_entry.id   5c5fda6160eaf39abd3cae4f9657b898
#
_cell.length_a   1.000
_cell.length_b   1.000
_cell.length_c   1.000
_cell.angle_alpha   90.00
_cell.angle_beta   90.00
_cell.angle_gamma   90.00
#
_symmetry.space_group_name_H-M   'P 1'
#
loop_
_entity.id
_entity.type
_entity.pdbx_description
1 polymer ?
#
loop_
_entity_poly.entity_id
_entity_poly.type
_entity_poly.pdbx_seq_one_letter_code
_entity_poly.pdbx_strand_id
1 'polypeptide(L)'
;MSDRIPALQMYTVRELAERDMLGTLAQVAGMGYRAVEFAGYGGIGLGRLRSTLDEVGLRAIGAHVPLWHWMERGDQVLEELHTLGCSYAVAPSPPDDVRMDEQGAWDIAKMLNGCGERCRAAGLRFAYHNHADEFASAGKSSLWEVMMERTDPELVEFELDLYWAEYAGVDAAELLDRHPGRVPLVHVKDMAAGPGKEDRPVGDGTLPWDRLLHAAARAGTTGYIVEQDDAVDPLRDSATSLKNLQRMLQ
;
A
#
# COMPACT_ATOMS: atom_id res chain seq x y z
N MET A 1 13.62 19.73 -0.65
CA MET A 1 12.83 19.15 0.48
C MET A 1 12.31 17.86 -0.05
N SER A 2 12.53 16.76 0.65
CA SER A 2 12.17 15.43 0.13
C SER A 2 10.67 15.33 -0.06
N ASP A 3 10.24 14.83 -1.22
CA ASP A 3 8.83 14.55 -1.55
C ASP A 3 8.27 13.34 -0.76
N ARG A 4 8.72 13.15 0.49
CA ARG A 4 8.22 12.10 1.39
C ARG A 4 6.87 12.52 1.92
N ILE A 5 5.82 11.93 1.38
CA ILE A 5 4.46 12.34 1.72
C ILE A 5 3.79 11.22 2.49
N PRO A 6 3.49 11.44 3.78
CA PRO A 6 2.60 10.56 4.51
C PRO A 6 1.21 10.55 3.89
N ALA A 7 0.70 9.36 3.58
CA ALA A 7 -0.66 9.10 3.15
C ALA A 7 -1.38 8.23 4.18
N LEU A 8 -2.70 8.19 4.14
CA LEU A 8 -3.51 7.24 4.90
C LEU A 8 -4.12 6.21 3.96
N GLN A 9 -3.94 4.92 4.26
CA GLN A 9 -4.74 3.87 3.64
C GLN A 9 -6.16 3.92 4.20
N MET A 10 -7.14 4.13 3.31
CA MET A 10 -8.54 4.32 3.71
C MET A 10 -9.18 3.07 4.32
N TYR A 11 -8.54 1.90 4.17
CA TYR A 11 -8.93 0.68 4.86
C TYR A 11 -8.91 0.83 6.39
N THR A 12 -7.97 1.61 6.93
CA THR A 12 -7.89 1.92 8.37
C THR A 12 -9.20 2.52 8.91
N VAL A 13 -9.84 3.36 8.12
CA VAL A 13 -11.08 4.06 8.46
C VAL A 13 -12.30 3.53 7.70
N ARG A 14 -12.24 2.26 7.22
CA ARG A 14 -13.25 1.66 6.33
C ARG A 14 -14.67 1.72 6.86
N GLU A 15 -14.88 1.46 8.14
CA GLU A 15 -16.22 1.50 8.74
C GLU A 15 -16.83 2.91 8.77
N LEU A 16 -15.98 3.93 8.91
CA LEU A 16 -16.42 5.33 8.84
C LEU A 16 -16.69 5.72 7.38
N ALA A 17 -15.80 5.30 6.47
CA ALA A 17 -15.91 5.54 5.05
C ALA A 17 -17.14 4.86 4.43
N GLU A 18 -17.51 3.66 4.88
CA GLU A 18 -18.75 2.98 4.48
C GLU A 18 -20.01 3.75 4.87
N ARG A 19 -19.99 4.44 6.02
CA ARG A 19 -21.13 5.25 6.51
C ARG A 19 -21.17 6.63 5.85
N ASP A 20 -20.02 7.27 5.72
CA ASP A 20 -19.87 8.62 5.13
C ASP A 20 -18.44 8.80 4.58
N MET A 21 -18.19 8.36 3.36
CA MET A 21 -16.90 8.50 2.68
C MET A 21 -16.44 9.96 2.61
N LEU A 22 -17.33 10.86 2.23
CA LEU A 22 -16.96 12.26 2.01
C LEU A 22 -16.62 12.98 3.31
N GLY A 23 -17.41 12.77 4.36
CA GLY A 23 -17.11 13.26 5.70
C GLY A 23 -15.84 12.66 6.28
N THR A 24 -15.57 11.38 6.01
CA THR A 24 -14.33 10.71 6.45
C THR A 24 -13.11 11.31 5.77
N LEU A 25 -13.16 11.59 4.47
CA LEU A 25 -12.07 12.29 3.76
C LEU A 25 -11.81 13.68 4.36
N ALA A 26 -12.87 14.43 4.73
CA ALA A 26 -12.72 15.72 5.40
C ALA A 26 -12.05 15.58 6.77
N GLN A 27 -12.38 14.54 7.54
CA GLN A 27 -11.72 14.25 8.83
C GLN A 27 -10.24 13.88 8.63
N VAL A 28 -9.92 13.05 7.64
CA VAL A 28 -8.54 12.68 7.30
C VAL A 28 -7.72 13.93 6.92
N ALA A 29 -8.26 14.82 6.10
CA ALA A 29 -7.62 16.09 5.78
C ALA A 29 -7.45 16.97 7.03
N GLY A 30 -8.45 16.99 7.91
CA GLY A 30 -8.45 17.74 9.18
C GLY A 30 -7.37 17.27 10.15
N MET A 31 -6.99 15.98 10.14
CA MET A 31 -5.87 15.44 10.91
C MET A 31 -4.50 15.91 10.40
N GLY A 32 -4.43 16.41 9.16
CA GLY A 32 -3.19 16.92 8.56
C GLY A 32 -2.62 16.06 7.44
N TYR A 33 -3.26 14.94 7.09
CA TYR A 33 -2.90 14.19 5.88
C TYR A 33 -3.07 15.06 4.63
N ARG A 34 -2.26 14.78 3.61
CA ARG A 34 -2.32 15.45 2.31
C ARG A 34 -2.49 14.47 1.16
N ALA A 35 -2.45 13.18 1.48
CA ALA A 35 -2.68 12.10 0.52
C ALA A 35 -3.42 10.95 1.18
N VAL A 36 -4.14 10.19 0.36
CA VAL A 36 -4.80 8.95 0.74
C VAL A 36 -4.52 7.87 -0.30
N GLU A 37 -4.60 6.63 0.11
CA GLU A 37 -4.72 5.48 -0.75
C GLU A 37 -6.09 4.84 -0.55
N PHE A 38 -6.78 4.54 -1.65
CA PHE A 38 -8.12 3.97 -1.58
C PHE A 38 -8.11 2.44 -1.49
N ALA A 39 -9.02 1.91 -0.67
CA ALA A 39 -9.40 0.49 -0.64
C ALA A 39 -10.89 0.37 -0.99
N GLY A 40 -11.26 0.79 -2.20
CA GLY A 40 -12.63 0.93 -2.64
C GLY A 40 -13.17 2.36 -2.49
N TYR A 41 -14.33 2.62 -3.12
CA TYR A 41 -14.84 3.98 -3.30
C TYR A 41 -16.20 4.22 -2.60
N GLY A 42 -16.65 3.30 -1.74
CA GLY A 42 -17.88 3.43 -0.94
C GLY A 42 -19.17 3.62 -1.77
N GLY A 43 -19.18 3.18 -3.03
CA GLY A 43 -20.33 3.37 -3.93
C GLY A 43 -20.57 4.83 -4.35
N ILE A 44 -19.64 5.73 -4.05
CA ILE A 44 -19.73 7.15 -4.44
C ILE A 44 -19.27 7.33 -5.88
N GLY A 45 -19.97 8.15 -6.63
CA GLY A 45 -19.56 8.51 -8.00
C GLY A 45 -18.17 9.19 -8.01
N LEU A 46 -17.28 8.72 -8.87
CA LEU A 46 -15.87 9.12 -8.90
C LEU A 46 -15.67 10.64 -9.08
N GLY A 47 -16.51 11.30 -9.87
CA GLY A 47 -16.48 12.75 -10.01
C GLY A 47 -16.76 13.49 -8.70
N ARG A 48 -17.63 12.95 -7.86
CA ARG A 48 -17.92 13.51 -6.53
C ARG A 48 -16.74 13.28 -5.58
N LEU A 49 -16.15 12.07 -5.60
CA LEU A 49 -14.93 11.80 -4.84
C LEU A 49 -13.79 12.74 -5.24
N ARG A 50 -13.55 12.90 -6.55
CA ARG A 50 -12.52 13.82 -7.05
C ARG A 50 -12.76 15.26 -6.56
N SER A 51 -13.98 15.78 -6.72
CA SER A 51 -14.31 17.12 -6.23
C SER A 51 -14.07 17.27 -4.73
N THR A 52 -14.45 16.24 -3.93
CA THR A 52 -14.21 16.27 -2.49
C THR A 52 -12.72 16.27 -2.15
N LEU A 53 -11.91 15.45 -2.83
CA LEU A 53 -10.45 15.46 -2.64
C LEU A 53 -9.88 16.87 -2.90
N ASP A 54 -10.31 17.53 -3.97
CA ASP A 54 -9.88 18.90 -4.30
C ASP A 54 -10.32 19.91 -3.24
N GLU A 55 -11.60 19.83 -2.80
CA GLU A 55 -12.19 20.73 -1.80
C GLU A 55 -11.45 20.64 -0.45
N VAL A 56 -11.03 19.41 -0.01
CA VAL A 56 -10.36 19.23 1.26
C VAL A 56 -8.83 19.24 1.18
N GLY A 57 -8.26 19.37 -0.03
CA GLY A 57 -6.82 19.44 -0.27
C GLY A 57 -6.11 18.10 -0.09
N LEU A 58 -6.79 16.98 -0.35
CA LEU A 58 -6.22 15.64 -0.43
C LEU A 58 -5.91 15.25 -1.87
N ARG A 59 -4.89 14.42 -2.07
CA ARG A 59 -4.65 13.75 -3.34
C ARG A 59 -4.74 12.22 -3.15
N ALA A 60 -5.20 11.51 -4.16
CA ALA A 60 -5.10 10.06 -4.20
C ALA A 60 -3.69 9.67 -4.67
N ILE A 61 -2.89 8.99 -3.83
CA ILE A 61 -1.59 8.46 -4.25
C ILE A 61 -1.78 7.20 -5.08
N GLY A 62 -2.71 6.35 -4.69
CA GLY A 62 -3.03 5.09 -5.32
C GLY A 62 -4.39 4.55 -4.91
N ALA A 63 -4.71 3.39 -5.44
CA ALA A 63 -5.84 2.58 -5.00
C ALA A 63 -5.50 1.10 -5.06
N HIS A 64 -5.92 0.36 -4.05
CA HIS A 64 -5.90 -1.09 -4.03
C HIS A 64 -6.97 -1.63 -4.97
N VAL A 65 -6.54 -2.36 -5.99
CA VAL A 65 -7.39 -2.95 -7.02
C VAL A 65 -7.09 -4.44 -7.12
N PRO A 66 -8.00 -5.31 -6.65
CA PRO A 66 -7.81 -6.76 -6.74
C PRO A 66 -7.52 -7.22 -8.17
N LEU A 67 -6.64 -8.22 -8.33
CA LEU A 67 -6.17 -8.69 -9.64
C LEU A 67 -7.32 -9.17 -10.55
N TRP A 68 -8.39 -9.75 -9.97
CA TRP A 68 -9.55 -10.17 -10.74
C TRP A 68 -10.30 -9.01 -11.41
N HIS A 69 -10.29 -7.78 -10.85
CA HIS A 69 -10.86 -6.59 -11.48
C HIS A 69 -10.13 -6.24 -12.79
N TRP A 70 -8.81 -6.46 -12.83
CA TRP A 70 -8.03 -6.21 -14.04
C TRP A 70 -8.41 -7.13 -15.18
N MET A 71 -8.76 -8.37 -14.86
CA MET A 71 -9.18 -9.35 -15.86
C MET A 71 -10.59 -9.09 -16.38
N GLU A 72 -11.50 -8.66 -15.50
CA GLU A 72 -12.92 -8.44 -15.84
C GLU A 72 -13.18 -7.07 -16.47
N ARG A 73 -12.56 -6.01 -15.94
CA ARG A 73 -12.90 -4.62 -16.27
C ARG A 73 -11.72 -3.65 -16.25
N GLY A 74 -10.55 -4.10 -16.66
CA GLY A 74 -9.31 -3.32 -16.53
C GLY A 74 -9.31 -1.96 -17.20
N ASP A 75 -10.03 -1.74 -18.32
CA ASP A 75 -10.15 -0.40 -18.91
C ASP A 75 -10.94 0.55 -18.02
N GLN A 76 -12.00 0.05 -17.38
CA GLN A 76 -12.75 0.81 -16.38
C GLN A 76 -11.89 1.13 -15.15
N VAL A 77 -11.04 0.19 -14.70
CA VAL A 77 -10.08 0.44 -13.61
C VAL A 77 -9.17 1.62 -13.95
N LEU A 78 -8.62 1.66 -15.16
CA LEU A 78 -7.78 2.76 -15.61
C LEU A 78 -8.53 4.11 -15.61
N GLU A 79 -9.78 4.13 -16.09
CA GLU A 79 -10.63 5.33 -16.07
C GLU A 79 -10.92 5.79 -14.64
N GLU A 80 -11.18 4.86 -13.70
CA GLU A 80 -11.39 5.14 -12.28
C GLU A 80 -10.17 5.81 -11.66
N LEU A 81 -8.99 5.24 -11.87
CA LEU A 81 -7.73 5.75 -11.35
C LEU A 81 -7.39 7.14 -11.92
N HIS A 82 -7.60 7.35 -13.22
CA HIS A 82 -7.41 8.66 -13.85
C HIS A 82 -8.37 9.70 -13.31
N THR A 83 -9.66 9.36 -13.16
CA THR A 83 -10.67 10.28 -12.62
C THR A 83 -10.30 10.75 -11.22
N LEU A 84 -9.78 9.84 -10.38
CA LEU A 84 -9.35 10.18 -9.03
C LEU A 84 -7.98 10.87 -8.99
N GLY A 85 -7.22 10.83 -10.08
CA GLY A 85 -5.88 11.40 -10.17
C GLY A 85 -4.83 10.56 -9.43
N CYS A 86 -5.06 9.24 -9.33
CA CYS A 86 -4.08 8.31 -8.77
C CYS A 86 -2.81 8.25 -9.61
N SER A 87 -1.67 8.11 -8.94
CA SER A 87 -0.39 7.83 -9.60
C SER A 87 -0.12 6.33 -9.71
N TYR A 88 -0.68 5.56 -8.79
CA TYR A 88 -0.48 4.12 -8.68
C TYR A 88 -1.80 3.34 -8.74
N ALA A 89 -1.72 2.19 -9.39
CA ALA A 89 -2.63 1.08 -9.17
C ALA A 89 -1.89 0.02 -8.34
N VAL A 90 -2.46 -0.43 -7.25
CA VAL A 90 -1.82 -1.40 -6.36
C VAL A 90 -2.66 -2.69 -6.30
N ALA A 91 -2.04 -3.83 -6.58
CA ALA A 91 -2.68 -5.13 -6.34
C ALA A 91 -2.43 -5.54 -4.88
N PRO A 92 -3.49 -5.68 -4.04
CA PRO A 92 -3.32 -5.89 -2.60
C PRO A 92 -3.08 -7.35 -2.18
N SER A 93 -3.28 -8.30 -3.09
CA SER A 93 -3.16 -9.73 -2.81
C SER A 93 -3.16 -10.54 -4.09
N PRO A 94 -2.69 -11.80 -4.06
CA PRO A 94 -2.89 -12.73 -5.17
C PRO A 94 -4.37 -13.09 -5.30
N PRO A 95 -4.81 -13.64 -6.45
CA PRO A 95 -6.16 -14.19 -6.59
C PRO A 95 -6.36 -15.40 -5.68
N ASP A 96 -7.57 -15.54 -5.11
CA ASP A 96 -7.92 -16.60 -4.15
C ASP A 96 -7.82 -18.03 -4.72
N ASP A 97 -7.94 -18.17 -6.03
CA ASP A 97 -7.94 -19.45 -6.74
C ASP A 97 -6.55 -19.86 -7.26
N VAL A 98 -5.54 -19.02 -7.07
CA VAL A 98 -4.18 -19.33 -7.48
C VAL A 98 -3.50 -20.24 -6.45
N ARG A 99 -2.86 -21.27 -6.95
CA ARG A 99 -2.09 -22.19 -6.10
C ARG A 99 -0.87 -21.48 -5.51
N MET A 100 -0.67 -21.64 -4.20
CA MET A 100 0.50 -21.11 -3.50
C MET A 100 1.70 -22.07 -3.62
N ASP A 101 2.04 -22.43 -4.88
CA ASP A 101 3.23 -23.23 -5.23
C ASP A 101 4.06 -22.49 -6.30
N GLU A 102 5.16 -23.09 -6.73
CA GLU A 102 6.08 -22.49 -7.69
C GLU A 102 5.38 -22.09 -9.01
N GLN A 103 4.47 -22.94 -9.52
CA GLN A 103 3.73 -22.64 -10.74
C GLN A 103 2.76 -21.48 -10.54
N GLY A 104 2.00 -21.46 -9.44
CA GLY A 104 1.10 -20.36 -9.14
C GLY A 104 1.83 -19.03 -8.94
N ALA A 105 3.01 -19.05 -8.32
CA ALA A 105 3.87 -17.87 -8.19
C ALA A 105 4.30 -17.31 -9.57
N TRP A 106 4.61 -18.19 -10.53
CA TRP A 106 4.90 -17.78 -11.91
C TRP A 106 3.69 -17.20 -12.62
N ASP A 107 2.52 -17.78 -12.43
CA ASP A 107 1.28 -17.30 -13.01
C ASP A 107 0.92 -15.91 -12.48
N ILE A 108 1.10 -15.69 -11.16
CA ILE A 108 0.94 -14.37 -10.53
C ILE A 108 1.92 -13.36 -11.15
N ALA A 109 3.21 -13.65 -11.21
CA ALA A 109 4.21 -12.74 -11.78
C ALA A 109 3.87 -12.36 -13.23
N LYS A 110 3.36 -13.29 -14.03
CA LYS A 110 2.88 -13.01 -15.39
C LYS A 110 1.67 -12.08 -15.41
N MET A 111 0.70 -12.28 -14.50
CA MET A 111 -0.46 -11.39 -14.36
C MET A 111 -0.02 -9.97 -13.97
N LEU A 112 0.91 -9.85 -13.01
CA LEU A 112 1.44 -8.56 -12.58
C LEU A 112 2.12 -7.81 -13.74
N ASN A 113 2.94 -8.48 -14.54
CA ASN A 113 3.55 -7.87 -15.73
C ASN A 113 2.48 -7.36 -16.71
N GLY A 114 1.43 -8.14 -16.97
CA GLY A 114 0.32 -7.72 -17.83
C GLY A 114 -0.44 -6.50 -17.29
N CYS A 115 -0.67 -6.42 -15.98
CA CYS A 115 -1.25 -5.24 -15.35
C CYS A 115 -0.32 -4.03 -15.47
N GLY A 116 0.98 -4.23 -15.23
CA GLY A 116 2.01 -3.20 -15.37
C GLY A 116 2.10 -2.62 -16.78
N GLU A 117 2.04 -3.48 -17.82
CA GLU A 117 1.99 -3.04 -19.21
C GLU A 117 0.80 -2.11 -19.49
N ARG A 118 -0.39 -2.49 -19.00
CA ARG A 118 -1.61 -1.69 -19.17
C ARG A 118 -1.51 -0.36 -18.43
N CYS A 119 -1.03 -0.37 -17.19
CA CYS A 119 -0.82 0.86 -16.41
C CYS A 119 0.18 1.78 -17.10
N ARG A 120 1.33 1.27 -17.54
CA ARG A 120 2.33 2.06 -18.25
C ARG A 120 1.79 2.67 -19.55
N ALA A 121 1.04 1.92 -20.32
CA ALA A 121 0.39 2.42 -21.55
C ALA A 121 -0.61 3.56 -21.26
N ALA A 122 -1.22 3.55 -20.09
CA ALA A 122 -2.14 4.59 -19.60
C ALA A 122 -1.42 5.72 -18.82
N GLY A 123 -0.09 5.69 -18.66
CA GLY A 123 0.64 6.70 -17.90
C GLY A 123 0.53 6.56 -16.38
N LEU A 124 0.13 5.40 -15.89
CA LEU A 124 0.07 5.02 -14.49
C LEU A 124 1.24 4.10 -14.12
N ARG A 125 1.57 4.04 -12.83
CA ARG A 125 2.50 3.05 -12.28
C ARG A 125 1.71 1.91 -11.66
N PHE A 126 2.31 0.72 -11.63
CA PHE A 126 1.69 -0.46 -11.04
C PHE A 126 2.58 -1.02 -9.93
N ALA A 127 1.98 -1.31 -8.78
CA ALA A 127 2.67 -1.93 -7.66
C ALA A 127 1.90 -3.15 -7.13
N TYR A 128 2.62 -4.02 -6.45
CA TYR A 128 2.05 -5.13 -5.68
C TYR A 128 2.28 -4.88 -4.19
N HIS A 129 1.24 -5.04 -3.38
CA HIS A 129 1.29 -4.96 -1.93
C HIS A 129 1.26 -6.36 -1.32
N ASN A 130 2.11 -6.60 -0.32
CA ASN A 130 2.23 -7.88 0.35
C ASN A 130 1.55 -7.92 1.72
N HIS A 131 1.23 -9.15 2.13
CA HIS A 131 0.99 -9.54 3.51
C HIS A 131 2.07 -10.52 3.98
N ALA A 132 1.80 -11.28 5.05
CA ALA A 132 2.75 -12.25 5.58
C ALA A 132 2.88 -13.51 4.69
N ASP A 133 1.81 -13.89 4.02
CA ASP A 133 1.72 -15.15 3.27
C ASP A 133 2.66 -15.19 2.07
N GLU A 134 2.99 -14.04 1.47
CA GLU A 134 3.93 -13.94 0.36
C GLU A 134 5.36 -14.34 0.74
N PHE A 135 5.69 -14.30 2.02
CA PHE A 135 6.99 -14.71 2.54
C PHE A 135 7.05 -16.19 2.93
N ALA A 136 5.91 -16.88 2.94
CA ALA A 136 5.87 -18.32 3.15
C ALA A 136 6.54 -19.07 1.99
N SER A 137 7.13 -20.24 2.30
CA SER A 137 7.78 -21.04 1.27
C SER A 137 6.77 -21.61 0.27
N ALA A 138 6.97 -21.33 -1.01
CA ALA A 138 6.21 -21.87 -2.13
C ALA A 138 7.06 -22.88 -2.94
N GLY A 139 7.74 -23.78 -2.26
CA GLY A 139 8.68 -24.75 -2.83
C GLY A 139 10.13 -24.39 -2.48
N LYS A 140 10.96 -23.98 -3.44
CA LYS A 140 12.36 -23.56 -3.21
C LYS A 140 12.51 -22.10 -2.82
N SER A 141 11.52 -21.28 -3.18
CA SER A 141 11.49 -19.83 -2.93
C SER A 141 10.14 -19.44 -2.36
N SER A 142 10.03 -18.25 -1.80
CA SER A 142 8.75 -17.64 -1.42
C SER A 142 8.06 -17.02 -2.64
N LEU A 143 6.76 -16.74 -2.52
CA LEU A 143 6.03 -15.98 -3.55
C LEU A 143 6.68 -14.61 -3.78
N TRP A 144 7.08 -13.92 -2.70
CA TRP A 144 7.79 -12.65 -2.77
C TRP A 144 9.05 -12.74 -3.65
N GLU A 145 9.92 -13.73 -3.39
CA GLU A 145 11.15 -13.90 -4.15
C GLU A 145 10.89 -14.19 -5.63
N VAL A 146 9.89 -15.02 -5.94
CA VAL A 146 9.51 -15.30 -7.33
C VAL A 146 8.97 -14.04 -8.03
N MET A 147 8.10 -13.27 -7.37
CA MET A 147 7.59 -12.01 -7.94
C MET A 147 8.72 -11.02 -8.19
N MET A 148 9.65 -10.85 -7.25
CA MET A 148 10.79 -9.95 -7.42
C MET A 148 11.71 -10.36 -8.58
N GLU A 149 11.90 -11.67 -8.79
CA GLU A 149 12.75 -12.20 -9.87
C GLU A 149 12.07 -12.18 -11.24
N ARG A 150 10.75 -12.46 -11.29
CA ARG A 150 10.03 -12.75 -12.54
C ARG A 150 9.22 -11.58 -13.08
N THR A 151 9.07 -10.52 -12.31
CA THR A 151 8.42 -9.30 -12.81
C THR A 151 9.44 -8.36 -13.45
N ASP A 152 9.02 -7.71 -14.54
CA ASP A 152 9.80 -6.68 -15.20
C ASP A 152 9.90 -5.44 -14.29
N PRO A 153 11.12 -5.00 -13.91
CA PRO A 153 11.29 -3.83 -13.05
C PRO A 153 10.82 -2.51 -13.64
N GLU A 154 10.64 -2.42 -14.96
CA GLU A 154 10.05 -1.26 -15.60
C GLU A 154 8.52 -1.25 -15.60
N LEU A 155 7.88 -2.37 -15.25
CA LEU A 155 6.43 -2.56 -15.26
C LEU A 155 5.83 -2.69 -13.89
N VAL A 156 6.52 -3.41 -12.99
CA VAL A 156 5.99 -3.78 -11.68
C VAL A 156 6.92 -3.27 -10.59
N GLU A 157 6.36 -2.51 -9.70
CA GLU A 157 6.99 -2.04 -8.47
C GLU A 157 6.34 -2.74 -7.27
N PHE A 158 6.84 -2.48 -6.07
CA PHE A 158 6.28 -3.07 -4.86
C PHE A 158 5.94 -1.98 -3.85
N GLU A 159 4.81 -2.17 -3.21
CA GLU A 159 4.40 -1.47 -2.01
C GLU A 159 4.63 -2.40 -0.84
N LEU A 160 5.83 -2.30 -0.24
CA LEU A 160 6.22 -3.20 0.84
C LEU A 160 5.49 -2.81 2.13
N ASP A 161 4.69 -3.74 2.66
CA ASP A 161 4.21 -3.61 4.03
C ASP A 161 5.30 -4.04 5.01
N LEU A 162 5.83 -3.06 5.74
CA LEU A 162 6.94 -3.25 6.67
C LEU A 162 6.50 -4.11 7.87
N TYR A 163 5.27 -3.94 8.34
CA TYR A 163 4.73 -4.72 9.46
C TYR A 163 4.55 -6.18 9.06
N TRP A 164 3.94 -6.47 7.90
CA TRP A 164 3.70 -7.84 7.48
C TRP A 164 5.00 -8.60 7.15
N ALA A 165 6.03 -7.93 6.64
CA ALA A 165 7.35 -8.52 6.48
C ALA A 165 7.97 -8.91 7.83
N GLU A 166 8.00 -7.97 8.80
CA GLU A 166 8.51 -8.23 10.16
C GLU A 166 7.62 -9.26 10.91
N TYR A 167 6.31 -9.25 10.68
CA TYR A 167 5.39 -10.25 11.21
C TYR A 167 5.74 -11.67 10.74
N ALA A 168 6.06 -11.82 9.47
CA ALA A 168 6.53 -13.07 8.88
C ALA A 168 7.95 -13.49 9.33
N GLY A 169 8.65 -12.64 10.09
CA GLY A 169 10.02 -12.88 10.54
C GLY A 169 11.08 -12.55 9.49
N VAL A 170 10.72 -11.76 8.48
CA VAL A 170 11.62 -11.29 7.43
C VAL A 170 12.08 -9.87 7.78
N ASP A 171 13.38 -9.62 7.65
CA ASP A 171 13.97 -8.31 7.88
C ASP A 171 13.61 -7.34 6.74
N ALA A 172 12.63 -6.47 7.00
CA ALA A 172 12.13 -5.54 6.00
C ALA A 172 13.18 -4.52 5.55
N ALA A 173 14.10 -4.12 6.44
CA ALA A 173 15.18 -3.22 6.07
C ALA A 173 16.19 -3.90 5.11
N GLU A 174 16.48 -5.18 5.32
CA GLU A 174 17.31 -5.96 4.40
C GLU A 174 16.63 -6.17 3.04
N LEU A 175 15.30 -6.39 3.02
CA LEU A 175 14.55 -6.46 1.77
C LEU A 175 14.68 -5.16 0.97
N LEU A 176 14.51 -4.02 1.61
CA LEU A 176 14.65 -2.70 0.98
C LEU A 176 16.06 -2.48 0.43
N ASP A 177 17.10 -2.82 1.21
CA ASP A 177 18.49 -2.65 0.79
C ASP A 177 18.88 -3.58 -0.37
N ARG A 178 18.24 -4.75 -0.51
CA ARG A 178 18.46 -5.68 -1.64
C ARG A 178 17.76 -5.26 -2.93
N HIS A 179 16.73 -4.41 -2.86
CA HIS A 179 15.89 -4.07 -4.00
C HIS A 179 15.76 -2.55 -4.24
N PRO A 180 16.88 -1.80 -4.39
CA PRO A 180 16.83 -0.36 -4.61
C PRO A 180 16.07 -0.03 -5.90
N GLY A 181 15.21 0.97 -5.83
CA GLY A 181 14.38 1.43 -6.96
C GLY A 181 13.14 0.59 -7.25
N ARG A 182 12.94 -0.55 -6.54
CA ARG A 182 11.77 -1.43 -6.75
C ARG A 182 10.64 -1.18 -5.77
N VAL A 183 10.88 -0.43 -4.68
CA VAL A 183 9.93 -0.23 -3.57
C VAL A 183 9.69 1.27 -3.36
N PRO A 184 8.94 1.93 -4.27
CA PRO A 184 8.63 3.35 -4.15
C PRO A 184 7.64 3.68 -3.04
N LEU A 185 6.84 2.71 -2.62
CA LEU A 185 5.80 2.83 -1.61
C LEU A 185 6.04 1.85 -0.47
N VAL A 186 5.76 2.27 0.76
CA VAL A 186 5.76 1.38 1.92
C VAL A 186 4.51 1.61 2.76
N HIS A 187 3.90 0.52 3.25
CA HIS A 187 2.95 0.62 4.34
C HIS A 187 3.69 0.70 5.67
N VAL A 188 3.29 1.67 6.47
CA VAL A 188 3.85 1.93 7.80
C VAL A 188 2.77 1.64 8.86
N LYS A 189 2.95 0.53 9.52
CA LYS A 189 2.08 -0.07 10.53
C LYS A 189 2.97 -0.58 11.65
N ASP A 190 2.70 -0.25 12.91
CA ASP A 190 3.56 -0.68 14.01
C ASP A 190 3.05 -1.96 14.67
N MET A 191 3.89 -2.62 15.45
CA MET A 191 3.65 -3.93 16.01
C MET A 191 3.73 -3.90 17.54
N ALA A 192 2.72 -4.45 18.21
CA ALA A 192 2.75 -4.64 19.65
C ALA A 192 3.84 -5.62 20.08
N ALA A 193 4.36 -5.43 21.28
CA ALA A 193 5.20 -6.43 21.93
C ALA A 193 4.38 -7.68 22.29
N GLY A 194 5.03 -8.85 22.21
CA GLY A 194 4.41 -10.11 22.62
C GLY A 194 3.99 -11.00 21.44
N PRO A 195 3.39 -12.16 21.74
CA PRO A 195 3.15 -13.20 20.73
C PRO A 195 1.97 -12.88 19.79
N GLY A 196 1.05 -11.99 20.19
CA GLY A 196 -0.09 -11.60 19.37
C GLY A 196 0.29 -10.69 18.21
N LYS A 197 1.36 -9.93 18.39
CA LYS A 197 1.88 -9.00 17.38
C LYS A 197 0.81 -8.06 16.79
N GLU A 198 -0.21 -7.69 17.60
CA GLU A 198 -1.30 -6.83 17.13
C GLU A 198 -0.76 -5.52 16.58
N ASP A 199 -1.42 -4.96 15.57
CA ASP A 199 -1.02 -3.68 15.03
C ASP A 199 -1.22 -2.52 16.04
N ARG A 200 -0.43 -1.48 15.89
CA ARG A 200 -0.41 -0.28 16.75
C ARG A 200 -0.22 0.97 15.90
N PRO A 201 -0.62 2.13 16.43
CA PRO A 201 -0.20 3.40 15.84
C PRO A 201 1.31 3.45 15.68
N VAL A 202 1.76 3.99 14.55
CA VAL A 202 3.20 4.15 14.25
C VAL A 202 3.91 4.88 15.39
N GLY A 203 4.96 4.25 15.92
CA GLY A 203 5.76 4.77 17.03
C GLY A 203 5.26 4.38 18.43
N ASP A 204 4.12 3.68 18.54
CA ASP A 204 3.59 3.14 19.79
C ASP A 204 3.83 1.62 19.92
N GLY A 205 4.54 1.04 18.96
CA GLY A 205 4.91 -0.37 18.92
C GLY A 205 6.40 -0.61 19.14
N THR A 206 6.90 -1.68 18.53
CA THR A 206 8.27 -2.19 18.74
C THR A 206 9.12 -2.26 17.48
N LEU A 207 8.59 -1.88 16.32
CA LEU A 207 9.36 -1.92 15.08
C LEU A 207 10.51 -0.91 15.09
N PRO A 208 11.67 -1.27 14.52
CA PRO A 208 12.88 -0.43 14.55
C PRO A 208 12.80 0.70 13.51
N TRP A 209 11.93 1.68 13.71
CA TRP A 209 11.58 2.72 12.74
C TRP A 209 12.78 3.47 12.17
N ASP A 210 13.76 3.82 12.99
CA ASP A 210 14.97 4.51 12.50
C ASP A 210 15.66 3.68 11.41
N ARG A 211 15.81 2.37 11.62
CA ARG A 211 16.43 1.46 10.66
C ARG A 211 15.58 1.29 9.41
N LEU A 212 14.27 1.08 9.57
CA LEU A 212 13.31 0.87 8.48
C LEU A 212 13.22 2.10 7.58
N LEU A 213 13.05 3.30 8.16
CA LEU A 213 12.91 4.53 7.39
C LEU A 213 14.22 4.92 6.68
N HIS A 214 15.38 4.67 7.29
CA HIS A 214 16.66 4.85 6.62
C HIS A 214 16.85 3.89 5.44
N ALA A 215 16.47 2.62 5.59
CA ALA A 215 16.52 1.65 4.49
C ALA A 215 15.54 2.04 3.37
N ALA A 216 14.31 2.43 3.68
CA ALA A 216 13.33 2.92 2.71
C ALA A 216 13.87 4.13 1.93
N ALA A 217 14.50 5.08 2.63
CA ALA A 217 15.10 6.24 1.98
C ALA A 217 16.24 5.86 1.01
N ARG A 218 17.11 4.90 1.39
CA ARG A 218 18.17 4.39 0.51
C ARG A 218 17.62 3.63 -0.68
N ALA A 219 16.53 2.89 -0.49
CA ALA A 219 15.83 2.16 -1.55
C ALA A 219 15.12 3.08 -2.56
N GLY A 220 14.96 4.38 -2.25
CA GLY A 220 14.28 5.34 -3.11
C GLY A 220 12.78 5.47 -2.85
N THR A 221 12.30 5.01 -1.70
CA THR A 221 10.89 5.13 -1.29
C THR A 221 10.48 6.59 -1.16
N THR A 222 9.33 6.93 -1.74
CA THR A 222 8.75 8.28 -1.72
C THR A 222 7.39 8.35 -1.05
N GLY A 223 6.60 7.27 -1.07
CA GLY A 223 5.29 7.17 -0.42
C GLY A 223 5.35 6.35 0.86
N TYR A 224 4.84 6.93 1.94
CA TYR A 224 4.75 6.30 3.27
C TYR A 224 3.27 6.26 3.66
N ILE A 225 2.64 5.11 3.50
CA ILE A 225 1.20 4.94 3.68
C ILE A 225 0.94 4.36 5.08
N VAL A 226 0.35 5.17 5.95
CA VAL A 226 -0.07 4.74 7.29
C VAL A 226 -1.27 3.81 7.16
N GLU A 227 -1.23 2.70 7.86
CA GLU A 227 -2.35 1.77 7.97
C GLU A 227 -2.42 1.11 9.36
N GLN A 228 -3.63 0.76 9.77
CA GLN A 228 -3.96 -0.22 10.81
C GLN A 228 -5.16 -1.04 10.38
N ASP A 229 -5.04 -2.37 10.46
CA ASP A 229 -6.12 -3.28 10.08
C ASP A 229 -7.21 -3.33 11.16
N ASP A 230 -6.80 -3.30 12.44
CA ASP A 230 -7.66 -3.48 13.62
C ASP A 230 -7.60 -2.29 14.59
N ALA A 231 -7.66 -1.05 14.06
CA ALA A 231 -7.62 0.15 14.87
C ALA A 231 -8.86 0.24 15.80
N VAL A 232 -8.61 0.39 17.11
CA VAL A 232 -9.68 0.56 18.11
C VAL A 232 -10.36 1.93 18.00
N ASP A 233 -9.58 2.97 17.74
CA ASP A 233 -10.04 4.34 17.48
C ASP A 233 -9.33 4.85 16.22
N PRO A 234 -9.86 4.51 15.03
CA PRO A 234 -9.11 4.71 13.77
C PRO A 234 -8.74 6.17 13.49
N LEU A 235 -9.53 7.14 13.94
CA LEU A 235 -9.20 8.56 13.74
C LEU A 235 -8.08 9.02 14.67
N ARG A 236 -8.18 8.70 15.94
CA ARG A 236 -7.14 9.03 16.93
C ARG A 236 -5.83 8.34 16.61
N ASP A 237 -5.90 7.06 16.26
CA ASP A 237 -4.75 6.23 16.00
C ASP A 237 -4.04 6.67 14.69
N SER A 238 -4.80 7.02 13.64
CA SER A 238 -4.26 7.63 12.42
C SER A 238 -3.61 9.00 12.67
N ALA A 239 -4.22 9.85 13.50
CA ALA A 239 -3.62 11.15 13.88
C ALA A 239 -2.32 10.97 14.67
N THR A 240 -2.26 9.98 15.55
CA THR A 240 -1.06 9.61 16.32
C THR A 240 0.04 9.14 15.38
N SER A 241 -0.29 8.21 14.49
CA SER A 241 0.63 7.66 13.47
C SER A 241 1.21 8.76 12.58
N LEU A 242 0.37 9.67 12.08
CA LEU A 242 0.83 10.80 11.26
C LEU A 242 1.85 11.67 12.00
N LYS A 243 1.51 12.07 13.23
CA LYS A 243 2.37 12.92 14.05
C LYS A 243 3.72 12.27 14.32
N ASN A 244 3.72 10.99 14.68
CA ASN A 244 4.94 10.24 14.96
C ASN A 244 5.78 10.07 13.68
N LEU A 245 5.16 9.64 12.57
CA LEU A 245 5.84 9.47 11.30
C LEU A 245 6.47 10.77 10.79
N GLN A 246 5.74 11.90 10.86
CA GLN A 246 6.28 13.21 10.46
C GLN A 246 7.52 13.61 11.25
N ARG A 247 7.57 13.26 12.55
CA ARG A 247 8.75 13.51 13.39
C ARG A 247 9.93 12.62 13.02
N MET A 248 9.67 11.37 12.66
CA MET A 248 10.70 10.40 12.27
C MET A 248 11.28 10.68 10.88
N LEU A 249 10.52 11.33 10.00
CA LEU A 249 10.95 11.67 8.63
C LEU A 249 11.74 12.99 8.53
N GLN A 250 11.87 13.75 9.63
CA GLN A 250 12.66 15.00 9.69
C GLN A 250 14.15 14.70 9.79
#